data_d6ccc056e21b78ea80adc9328905daba
#
_entry.id   d6ccc056e21b78ea80adc9328905daba
#
_cell.length_a   1.000
_cell.length_b   1.000
_cell.length_c   1.000
_cell.angle_alpha   90.00
_cell.angle_beta   90.00
_cell.angle_gamma   90.00
#
_symmetry.space_group_name_H-M   'P 1'
#
loop_
_entity.id
_entity.type
_entity.pdbx_description
1 polymer ?
#
loop_
_entity_poly.entity_id
_entity_poly.type
_entity_poly.pdbx_seq_one_letter_code
_entity_poly.pdbx_strand_id
1 'polypeptide(L)'
;MLSRFLTDETGAVTADFVVLTAATVGLGVATLGVLSGGLSTASGTVSEGVSGTLIRSSFLETLATIDFTGGALGGWTGASVRDLGGVIGEALYIDQQQTGRLVFDVPPGSTEATMAFSLYGGDTLDNEDAIISIDGVPVVIATGYHGRMTIEIPQVDGTSVQADVVVEQVDMGTAGRYLNRGDSKALVSITVREPPDSLTLGVYSNNSHGKNGDEWWAVDDVVLQAR
;
A
#
# COMPACT_ATOMS: atom_id res chain seq x y z
N MET A 1 -83.80 -2.12 42.54
CA MET A 1 -82.61 -1.47 42.00
C MET A 1 -81.43 -2.43 41.85
N LEU A 2 -81.25 -3.44 42.69
CA LEU A 2 -80.13 -4.39 42.60
C LEU A 2 -80.21 -5.35 41.37
N SER A 3 -81.41 -5.69 40.88
CA SER A 3 -81.57 -6.63 39.76
C SER A 3 -81.14 -6.08 38.40
N ARG A 4 -81.08 -4.77 38.19
CA ARG A 4 -80.55 -4.18 36.96
C ARG A 4 -79.04 -4.16 36.93
N PHE A 5 -78.40 -4.15 38.07
CA PHE A 5 -76.95 -4.12 38.17
C PHE A 5 -76.32 -5.48 37.83
N LEU A 6 -77.09 -6.57 38.05
CA LEU A 6 -76.64 -7.93 37.78
C LEU A 6 -76.87 -8.38 36.34
N THR A 7 -77.53 -7.58 35.48
CA THR A 7 -77.80 -7.87 34.08
C THR A 7 -77.24 -6.87 33.10
N ASP A 8 -76.47 -5.87 33.61
CA ASP A 8 -75.82 -4.90 32.75
C ASP A 8 -74.42 -5.39 32.35
N GLU A 9 -74.41 -6.14 31.24
CA GLU A 9 -73.16 -6.71 30.68
C GLU A 9 -72.29 -5.64 29.95
N THR A 10 -72.83 -4.44 29.71
CA THR A 10 -72.07 -3.38 29.03
C THR A 10 -70.89 -2.92 29.85
N GLY A 11 -71.01 -2.86 31.20
CA GLY A 11 -69.89 -2.52 32.08
C GLY A 11 -68.82 -3.62 32.18
N ALA A 12 -69.23 -4.85 32.12
CA ALA A 12 -68.33 -6.00 32.16
C ALA A 12 -67.44 -6.08 30.90
N VAL A 13 -68.05 -5.88 29.71
CA VAL A 13 -67.31 -5.88 28.43
C VAL A 13 -66.29 -4.71 28.37
N THR A 14 -66.62 -3.57 28.93
CA THR A 14 -65.68 -2.41 28.97
C THR A 14 -64.51 -2.66 29.93
N ALA A 15 -64.78 -3.32 31.08
CA ALA A 15 -63.72 -3.65 32.03
C ALA A 15 -62.76 -4.72 31.49
N ASP A 16 -63.28 -5.75 30.82
CA ASP A 16 -62.47 -6.77 30.17
C ASP A 16 -61.62 -6.21 29.05
N PHE A 17 -62.17 -5.30 28.27
CA PHE A 17 -61.41 -4.64 27.20
C PHE A 17 -60.25 -3.77 27.75
N VAL A 18 -60.49 -3.04 28.85
CA VAL A 18 -59.47 -2.25 29.49
C VAL A 18 -58.35 -3.13 30.07
N VAL A 19 -58.72 -4.20 30.74
CA VAL A 19 -57.75 -5.18 31.29
C VAL A 19 -56.95 -5.86 30.19
N LEU A 20 -57.60 -6.30 29.11
CA LEU A 20 -56.94 -6.93 28.00
C LEU A 20 -55.96 -5.94 27.28
N THR A 21 -56.41 -4.70 27.09
CA THR A 21 -55.56 -3.66 26.48
C THR A 21 -54.37 -3.34 27.37
N ALA A 22 -54.56 -3.21 28.66
CA ALA A 22 -53.48 -2.94 29.61
C ALA A 22 -52.49 -4.11 29.68
N ALA A 23 -52.97 -5.37 29.64
CA ALA A 23 -52.11 -6.54 29.60
C ALA A 23 -51.28 -6.57 28.31
N THR A 24 -51.93 -6.30 27.16
CA THR A 24 -51.25 -6.30 25.85
C THR A 24 -50.19 -5.21 25.74
N VAL A 25 -50.52 -4.01 26.22
CA VAL A 25 -49.57 -2.88 26.25
C VAL A 25 -48.43 -3.18 27.22
N GLY A 26 -48.73 -3.71 28.42
CA GLY A 26 -47.73 -4.11 29.39
C GLY A 26 -46.75 -5.15 28.85
N LEU A 27 -47.28 -6.19 28.14
CA LEU A 27 -46.47 -7.22 27.49
C LEU A 27 -45.60 -6.63 26.35
N GLY A 28 -46.16 -5.67 25.58
CA GLY A 28 -45.43 -4.99 24.52
C GLY A 28 -44.25 -4.14 25.05
N VAL A 29 -44.47 -3.41 26.16
CA VAL A 29 -43.42 -2.64 26.84
C VAL A 29 -42.36 -3.55 27.45
N ALA A 30 -42.73 -4.64 28.03
CA ALA A 30 -41.80 -5.63 28.62
C ALA A 30 -40.90 -6.26 27.51
N THR A 31 -41.49 -6.64 26.37
CA THR A 31 -40.74 -7.22 25.22
C THR A 31 -39.80 -6.17 24.61
N LEU A 32 -40.20 -4.92 24.49
CA LEU A 32 -39.31 -3.83 24.04
C LEU A 32 -38.12 -3.62 24.97
N GLY A 33 -38.33 -3.70 26.28
CA GLY A 33 -37.26 -3.62 27.28
C GLY A 33 -36.24 -4.74 27.16
N VAL A 34 -36.69 -5.99 26.96
CA VAL A 34 -35.81 -7.14 26.77
C VAL A 34 -35.05 -7.05 25.44
N LEU A 35 -35.74 -6.67 24.35
CA LEU A 35 -35.12 -6.46 23.04
C LEU A 35 -34.09 -5.34 23.08
N SER A 36 -34.40 -4.21 23.70
CA SER A 36 -33.46 -3.07 23.83
C SER A 36 -32.22 -3.45 24.64
N GLY A 37 -32.39 -4.18 25.74
CA GLY A 37 -31.28 -4.72 26.53
C GLY A 37 -30.43 -5.72 25.75
N GLY A 38 -31.07 -6.64 25.01
CA GLY A 38 -30.39 -7.61 24.16
C GLY A 38 -29.59 -6.96 23.02
N LEU A 39 -30.16 -5.96 22.34
CA LEU A 39 -29.47 -5.21 21.31
C LEU A 39 -28.27 -4.41 21.87
N SER A 40 -28.42 -3.79 23.02
CA SER A 40 -27.34 -3.04 23.67
C SER A 40 -26.20 -3.98 24.07
N THR A 41 -26.51 -5.15 24.63
CA THR A 41 -25.49 -6.17 24.96
C THR A 41 -24.81 -6.72 23.71
N ALA A 42 -25.55 -7.05 22.67
CA ALA A 42 -25.00 -7.53 21.41
C ALA A 42 -24.11 -6.47 20.73
N SER A 43 -24.54 -5.20 20.72
CA SER A 43 -23.76 -4.09 20.20
C SER A 43 -22.47 -3.87 21.00
N GLY A 44 -22.53 -3.98 22.34
CA GLY A 44 -21.35 -3.91 23.20
C GLY A 44 -20.37 -5.05 22.91
N THR A 45 -20.84 -6.28 22.81
CA THR A 45 -20.02 -7.46 22.52
C THR A 45 -19.37 -7.37 21.14
N VAL A 46 -20.11 -6.88 20.13
CA VAL A 46 -19.55 -6.63 18.79
C VAL A 46 -18.53 -5.52 18.83
N SER A 47 -18.80 -4.43 19.55
CA SER A 47 -17.85 -3.31 19.68
C SER A 47 -16.57 -3.72 20.39
N GLU A 48 -16.68 -4.52 21.48
CA GLU A 48 -15.51 -5.08 22.19
C GLU A 48 -14.78 -6.10 21.33
N GLY A 49 -15.48 -6.94 20.60
CA GLY A 49 -14.90 -7.91 19.64
C GLY A 49 -14.16 -7.22 18.50
N VAL A 50 -14.70 -6.11 17.97
CA VAL A 50 -14.07 -5.32 16.92
C VAL A 50 -12.91 -4.50 17.49
N SER A 51 -13.00 -3.96 18.69
CA SER A 51 -11.94 -3.17 19.34
C SER A 51 -10.81 -4.05 19.89
N GLY A 52 -11.12 -5.27 20.33
CA GLY A 52 -10.14 -6.23 20.86
C GLY A 52 -9.54 -7.14 19.80
N THR A 53 -10.24 -7.34 18.71
CA THR A 53 -9.65 -7.91 17.49
C THR A 53 -8.97 -6.77 16.78
N LEU A 54 -7.64 -6.75 16.83
CA LEU A 54 -6.87 -6.10 15.78
C LEU A 54 -7.35 -6.74 14.48
N ILE A 55 -8.35 -6.17 13.83
CA ILE A 55 -8.55 -6.38 12.41
C ILE A 55 -7.30 -5.73 11.80
N ARG A 56 -6.20 -6.47 11.82
CA ARG A 56 -5.13 -6.20 10.89
C ARG A 56 -5.82 -6.37 9.57
N SER A 57 -6.15 -5.26 8.94
CA SER A 57 -6.67 -5.28 7.60
C SER A 57 -5.67 -6.12 6.82
N SER A 58 -6.11 -7.21 6.22
CA SER A 58 -5.29 -7.99 5.29
C SER A 58 -4.97 -7.17 4.02
N PHE A 59 -5.31 -5.90 4.04
CA PHE A 59 -5.07 -4.93 2.98
C PHE A 59 -3.74 -4.23 3.23
N LEU A 60 -2.94 -4.12 2.19
CA LEU A 60 -1.76 -3.28 2.19
C LEU A 60 -2.17 -1.83 2.44
N GLU A 61 -1.62 -1.22 3.47
CA GLU A 61 -1.74 0.21 3.72
C GLU A 61 -0.66 0.95 2.93
N THR A 62 -1.05 1.97 2.18
CA THR A 62 -0.07 2.80 1.45
C THR A 62 0.56 3.77 2.42
N LEU A 63 1.87 3.62 2.64
CA LEU A 63 2.68 4.47 3.50
C LEU A 63 3.11 5.74 2.79
N ALA A 64 3.51 5.62 1.52
CA ALA A 64 3.91 6.74 0.68
C ALA A 64 3.73 6.43 -0.81
N THR A 65 3.51 7.49 -1.58
CA THR A 65 3.61 7.50 -3.04
C THR A 65 4.49 8.67 -3.43
N ILE A 66 5.53 8.43 -4.25
CA ILE A 66 6.50 9.43 -4.66
C ILE A 66 6.59 9.37 -6.19
N ASP A 67 6.21 10.46 -6.84
CA ASP A 67 6.20 10.63 -8.31
C ASP A 67 7.19 11.69 -8.78
N PHE A 68 8.00 12.22 -7.88
CA PHE A 68 9.00 13.25 -8.11
C PHE A 68 8.51 14.55 -8.75
N THR A 69 7.22 14.73 -8.93
CA THR A 69 6.62 15.93 -9.53
C THR A 69 7.04 17.21 -8.80
N GLY A 70 7.43 18.24 -9.57
CA GLY A 70 7.92 19.50 -9.04
C GLY A 70 9.32 19.43 -8.44
N GLY A 71 10.12 18.41 -8.77
CA GLY A 71 11.49 18.25 -8.31
C GLY A 71 11.61 17.79 -6.86
N ALA A 72 10.50 17.29 -6.26
CA ALA A 72 10.48 16.85 -4.88
C ALA A 72 11.18 15.50 -4.71
N LEU A 73 12.17 15.41 -3.81
CA LEU A 73 12.91 14.17 -3.55
C LEU A 73 12.11 13.11 -2.78
N GLY A 74 10.97 13.47 -2.15
CA GLY A 74 10.14 12.52 -1.42
C GLY A 74 10.86 11.73 -0.31
N GLY A 75 11.91 12.31 0.28
CA GLY A 75 12.73 11.65 1.30
C GLY A 75 13.98 10.94 0.76
N TRP A 76 14.16 10.86 -0.54
CA TRP A 76 15.37 10.30 -1.14
C TRP A 76 16.59 11.17 -0.90
N THR A 77 17.75 10.54 -0.78
CA THR A 77 19.06 11.18 -0.62
C THR A 77 20.08 10.54 -1.57
N GLY A 78 21.17 11.24 -1.88
CA GLY A 78 22.28 10.72 -2.68
C GLY A 78 22.03 10.71 -4.20
N ALA A 79 20.89 11.20 -4.66
CA ALA A 79 20.52 11.35 -6.06
C ALA A 79 19.78 12.68 -6.27
N SER A 80 19.40 13.01 -7.49
CA SER A 80 18.70 14.27 -7.82
C SER A 80 17.49 13.99 -8.70
N VAL A 81 16.46 14.82 -8.61
CA VAL A 81 15.35 14.77 -9.56
C VAL A 81 15.74 15.52 -10.83
N ARG A 82 15.42 14.92 -11.97
CA ARG A 82 15.60 15.52 -13.30
C ARG A 82 14.39 15.26 -14.18
N ASP A 83 14.07 16.22 -15.03
CA ASP A 83 13.13 16.01 -16.12
C ASP A 83 13.86 15.25 -17.25
N LEU A 84 13.48 14.00 -17.44
CA LEU A 84 14.01 13.12 -18.47
C LEU A 84 13.21 13.22 -19.78
N GLY A 85 12.17 14.04 -19.79
CA GLY A 85 11.30 14.30 -20.93
C GLY A 85 10.47 13.11 -21.40
N GLY A 86 9.81 13.26 -22.55
CA GLY A 86 9.04 12.20 -23.17
C GLY A 86 7.94 11.65 -22.28
N VAL A 87 7.91 10.33 -22.15
CA VAL A 87 6.90 9.61 -21.35
C VAL A 87 7.34 9.41 -19.88
N ILE A 88 8.59 9.72 -19.53
CA ILE A 88 9.10 9.55 -18.16
C ILE A 88 8.77 10.80 -17.33
N GLY A 89 9.09 12.00 -17.87
CA GLY A 89 8.95 13.24 -17.11
C GLY A 89 10.02 13.39 -16.02
N GLU A 90 9.63 13.90 -14.85
CA GLU A 90 10.51 14.07 -13.70
C GLU A 90 10.69 12.74 -12.96
N ALA A 91 11.92 12.32 -12.76
CA ALA A 91 12.27 11.08 -12.06
C ALA A 91 13.52 11.26 -11.20
N LEU A 92 13.73 10.35 -10.26
CA LEU A 92 14.97 10.28 -9.48
C LEU A 92 16.10 9.80 -10.38
N TYR A 93 16.97 10.70 -10.75
CA TYR A 93 18.12 10.45 -11.63
C TYR A 93 19.33 9.97 -10.81
N ILE A 94 19.87 8.84 -11.20
CA ILE A 94 21.01 8.20 -10.55
C ILE A 94 22.15 8.15 -11.55
N ASP A 95 23.11 9.03 -11.35
CA ASP A 95 24.29 9.18 -12.19
C ASP A 95 25.42 8.20 -11.79
N GLN A 96 26.55 8.35 -12.40
CA GLN A 96 27.77 7.57 -12.23
C GLN A 96 28.11 7.28 -10.77
N GLN A 97 28.16 6.03 -10.39
CA GLN A 97 28.56 5.55 -9.06
C GLN A 97 27.80 6.23 -7.90
N GLN A 98 26.64 6.78 -8.18
CA GLN A 98 25.74 7.34 -7.17
C GLN A 98 24.86 6.26 -6.56
N THR A 99 24.42 6.52 -5.36
CA THR A 99 23.42 5.69 -4.68
C THR A 99 22.28 6.57 -4.22
N GLY A 100 21.11 6.41 -4.85
CA GLY A 100 19.86 6.91 -4.30
C GLY A 100 19.44 6.04 -3.11
N ARG A 101 19.04 6.66 -1.99
CA ARG A 101 18.57 5.97 -0.78
C ARG A 101 17.31 6.59 -0.26
N LEU A 102 16.35 5.72 0.08
CA LEU A 102 15.13 6.08 0.77
C LEU A 102 15.02 5.26 2.05
N VAL A 103 14.97 5.96 3.19
CA VAL A 103 14.67 5.34 4.48
C VAL A 103 13.21 5.61 4.80
N PHE A 104 12.48 4.59 5.22
CA PHE A 104 11.09 4.72 5.61
C PHE A 104 10.75 3.84 6.80
N ASP A 105 9.84 4.34 7.63
CA ASP A 105 9.35 3.63 8.80
C ASP A 105 8.27 2.63 8.39
N VAL A 106 8.33 1.46 8.99
CA VAL A 106 7.32 0.40 8.84
C VAL A 106 6.47 0.38 10.11
N PRO A 107 5.13 0.40 10.01
CA PRO A 107 4.27 0.36 11.17
C PRO A 107 4.57 -0.86 12.07
N PRO A 108 4.67 -0.68 13.39
CA PRO A 108 4.96 -1.76 14.31
C PRO A 108 4.00 -2.94 14.16
N GLY A 109 4.56 -4.13 14.07
CA GLY A 109 3.80 -5.37 13.93
C GLY A 109 3.30 -5.65 12.52
N SER A 110 3.77 -4.94 11.50
CA SER A 110 3.56 -5.34 10.11
C SER A 110 4.13 -6.71 9.84
N THR A 111 3.41 -7.51 9.10
CA THR A 111 3.85 -8.85 8.66
C THR A 111 4.49 -8.82 7.29
N GLU A 112 4.29 -7.73 6.56
CA GLU A 112 4.81 -7.55 5.22
C GLU A 112 4.99 -6.05 4.91
N ALA A 113 6.08 -5.72 4.22
CA ALA A 113 6.28 -4.42 3.57
C ALA A 113 6.59 -4.63 2.10
N THR A 114 5.96 -3.84 1.23
CA THR A 114 6.16 -3.91 -0.23
C THR A 114 6.61 -2.57 -0.76
N MET A 115 7.60 -2.60 -1.62
CA MET A 115 8.11 -1.46 -2.37
C MET A 115 7.94 -1.74 -3.86
N ALA A 116 7.17 -0.91 -4.55
CA ALA A 116 7.00 -1.01 -5.99
C ALA A 116 7.46 0.30 -6.65
N PHE A 117 8.11 0.21 -7.79
CA PHE A 117 8.57 1.37 -8.54
C PHE A 117 8.88 1.03 -9.99
N SER A 118 8.91 2.06 -10.83
CA SER A 118 9.41 2.00 -12.19
C SER A 118 10.93 2.23 -12.17
N LEU A 119 11.70 1.32 -12.78
CA LEU A 119 13.13 1.47 -13.01
C LEU A 119 13.36 1.73 -14.50
N TYR A 120 14.09 2.78 -14.80
CA TYR A 120 14.47 3.15 -16.16
C TYR A 120 15.97 3.06 -16.33
N GLY A 121 16.39 2.47 -17.45
CA GLY A 121 17.75 2.52 -17.92
C GLY A 121 17.81 3.30 -19.23
N GLY A 122 18.59 4.37 -19.28
CA GLY A 122 18.58 5.31 -20.39
C GLY A 122 19.82 5.34 -21.21
N ASP A 123 19.60 5.70 -22.45
CA ASP A 123 20.61 5.98 -23.47
C ASP A 123 21.46 4.74 -23.83
N THR A 124 22.76 4.85 -23.91
CA THR A 124 23.65 3.84 -24.46
C THR A 124 24.32 2.95 -23.42
N LEU A 125 23.60 2.58 -22.36
CA LEU A 125 24.14 1.63 -21.37
C LEU A 125 24.84 0.45 -22.06
N ASP A 126 26.07 0.19 -21.65
CA ASP A 126 27.01 -0.77 -22.26
C ASP A 126 27.38 -1.91 -21.29
N ASN A 127 26.40 -2.55 -20.69
CA ASN A 127 26.46 -3.50 -19.58
C ASN A 127 26.70 -2.84 -18.21
N GLU A 128 26.16 -1.67 -18.01
CA GLU A 128 26.10 -1.03 -16.71
C GLU A 128 24.90 -1.56 -15.91
N ASP A 129 25.08 -1.60 -14.59
CA ASP A 129 24.10 -2.14 -13.67
C ASP A 129 23.46 -1.04 -12.82
N ALA A 130 22.16 -1.21 -12.59
CA ALA A 130 21.49 -0.71 -11.40
C ALA A 130 21.38 -1.85 -10.38
N ILE A 131 21.93 -1.63 -9.19
CA ILE A 131 21.87 -2.59 -8.08
C ILE A 131 20.87 -2.08 -7.08
N ILE A 132 19.75 -2.79 -6.95
CA ILE A 132 18.70 -2.49 -5.99
C ILE A 132 18.97 -3.31 -4.71
N SER A 133 18.94 -2.65 -3.57
CA SER A 133 19.25 -3.26 -2.28
C SER A 133 18.21 -2.90 -1.22
N ILE A 134 18.00 -3.82 -0.28
CA ILE A 134 17.27 -3.59 0.95
C ILE A 134 18.26 -3.68 2.10
N ASP A 135 18.35 -2.63 2.91
CA ASP A 135 19.31 -2.50 4.03
C ASP A 135 20.77 -2.80 3.61
N GLY A 136 21.10 -2.44 2.35
CA GLY A 136 22.42 -2.65 1.77
C GLY A 136 22.67 -4.04 1.20
N VAL A 137 21.70 -4.96 1.28
CA VAL A 137 21.80 -6.30 0.67
C VAL A 137 21.21 -6.23 -0.74
N PRO A 138 21.96 -6.56 -1.80
CA PRO A 138 21.44 -6.60 -3.17
C PRO A 138 20.32 -7.64 -3.32
N VAL A 139 19.20 -7.21 -3.92
CA VAL A 139 18.02 -8.06 -4.15
C VAL A 139 17.60 -8.11 -5.62
N VAL A 140 18.00 -7.10 -6.42
CA VAL A 140 17.83 -7.08 -7.87
C VAL A 140 19.06 -6.43 -8.49
N ILE A 141 19.55 -7.00 -9.58
CA ILE A 141 20.57 -6.41 -10.45
C ILE A 141 19.95 -6.30 -11.84
N ALA A 142 19.82 -5.06 -12.30
CA ALA A 142 19.34 -4.76 -13.64
C ALA A 142 20.54 -4.32 -14.48
N THR A 143 20.86 -5.05 -15.55
CA THR A 143 21.95 -4.71 -16.47
C THR A 143 21.36 -4.15 -17.75
N GLY A 144 21.76 -2.93 -18.10
CA GLY A 144 21.37 -2.22 -19.32
C GLY A 144 22.34 -2.49 -20.46
N TYR A 145 21.81 -2.73 -21.67
CA TYR A 145 22.60 -2.86 -22.89
C TYR A 145 21.82 -2.36 -24.10
N HIS A 146 22.18 -1.19 -24.60
CA HIS A 146 21.60 -0.60 -25.83
C HIS A 146 20.06 -0.70 -25.87
N GLY A 147 19.38 -0.17 -24.85
CA GLY A 147 17.92 -0.17 -24.73
C GLY A 147 17.30 -1.50 -24.37
N ARG A 148 18.08 -2.42 -23.93
CA ARG A 148 17.60 -3.68 -23.36
C ARG A 148 17.97 -3.73 -21.89
N MET A 149 17.14 -4.36 -21.13
CA MET A 149 17.38 -4.61 -19.71
C MET A 149 17.30 -6.11 -19.44
N THR A 150 18.30 -6.64 -18.77
CA THR A 150 18.29 -8.00 -18.24
C THR A 150 18.28 -7.94 -16.72
N ILE A 151 17.60 -8.88 -16.09
CA ILE A 151 17.38 -8.90 -14.65
C ILE A 151 18.00 -10.14 -14.06
N GLU A 152 18.79 -9.96 -13.03
CA GLU A 152 19.24 -11.00 -12.12
C GLU A 152 18.63 -10.75 -10.74
N ILE A 153 18.07 -11.78 -10.13
CA ILE A 153 17.57 -11.76 -8.75
C ILE A 153 18.52 -12.61 -7.92
N PRO A 154 19.45 -11.99 -7.17
CA PRO A 154 20.38 -12.72 -6.33
C PRO A 154 19.66 -13.59 -5.31
N GLN A 155 20.10 -14.82 -5.15
CA GLN A 155 19.61 -15.69 -4.11
C GLN A 155 20.27 -15.29 -2.79
N VAL A 156 19.50 -14.76 -1.87
CA VAL A 156 20.00 -14.38 -0.54
C VAL A 156 19.46 -15.41 0.44
N ASP A 157 20.34 -16.32 0.87
CA ASP A 157 19.98 -17.37 1.80
C ASP A 157 19.48 -16.81 3.14
N GLY A 158 18.35 -17.33 3.61
CA GLY A 158 17.77 -16.96 4.91
C GLY A 158 17.08 -15.61 4.95
N THR A 159 16.83 -14.97 3.80
CA THR A 159 16.11 -13.70 3.78
C THR A 159 14.61 -13.86 3.59
N SER A 160 13.89 -12.99 4.28
CA SER A 160 12.44 -12.78 4.11
C SER A 160 12.12 -11.88 2.91
N VAL A 161 13.09 -11.60 2.04
CA VAL A 161 12.96 -10.68 0.91
C VAL A 161 12.68 -11.45 -0.37
N GLN A 162 11.65 -11.04 -1.09
CA GLN A 162 11.28 -11.55 -2.42
C GLN A 162 11.21 -10.38 -3.39
N ALA A 163 11.86 -10.50 -4.54
CA ALA A 163 11.73 -9.53 -5.63
C ALA A 163 11.01 -10.16 -6.83
N ASP A 164 10.20 -9.36 -7.50
CA ASP A 164 9.56 -9.64 -8.77
C ASP A 164 9.81 -8.47 -9.72
N VAL A 165 10.28 -8.75 -10.93
CA VAL A 165 10.64 -7.72 -11.90
C VAL A 165 10.11 -8.09 -13.28
N VAL A 166 9.35 -7.16 -13.85
CA VAL A 166 8.79 -7.28 -15.20
C VAL A 166 9.40 -6.21 -16.09
N VAL A 167 10.17 -6.59 -17.09
CA VAL A 167 10.62 -5.66 -18.13
C VAL A 167 9.46 -5.40 -19.08
N GLU A 168 8.95 -4.15 -19.05
CA GLU A 168 7.76 -3.79 -19.82
C GLU A 168 8.08 -3.24 -21.18
N GLN A 169 9.14 -2.48 -21.28
CA GLN A 169 9.43 -1.77 -22.51
C GLN A 169 10.93 -1.67 -22.78
N VAL A 170 11.24 -1.79 -24.03
CA VAL A 170 12.57 -1.59 -24.58
C VAL A 170 12.49 -0.54 -25.69
N ASP A 171 13.50 0.28 -25.79
CA ASP A 171 13.66 1.29 -26.84
C ASP A 171 12.58 2.39 -26.81
N MET A 172 12.47 3.07 -25.65
CA MET A 172 11.45 4.13 -25.42
C MET A 172 11.79 5.45 -26.14
N GLY A 173 13.03 5.67 -26.52
CA GLY A 173 13.46 6.86 -27.29
C GLY A 173 13.21 8.18 -26.55
N THR A 174 13.46 8.23 -25.25
CA THR A 174 13.26 9.41 -24.41
C THR A 174 14.49 10.31 -24.34
N ALA A 175 14.51 11.21 -23.39
CA ALA A 175 15.53 12.24 -23.27
C ALA A 175 16.95 11.68 -23.08
N GLY A 176 17.87 12.13 -23.90
CA GLY A 176 19.27 11.79 -23.82
C GLY A 176 20.00 12.29 -25.04
N ARG A 177 21.29 12.05 -25.11
CA ARG A 177 22.14 12.44 -26.23
C ARG A 177 21.81 11.67 -27.50
N TYR A 178 21.29 10.46 -27.35
CA TYR A 178 20.99 9.54 -28.46
C TYR A 178 19.52 9.18 -28.50
N LEU A 179 18.67 10.15 -28.81
CA LEU A 179 17.20 10.07 -28.87
C LEU A 179 16.58 8.86 -29.58
N ASN A 180 17.37 8.05 -30.24
CA ASN A 180 16.93 6.89 -31.01
C ASN A 180 17.53 5.57 -30.52
N ARG A 181 18.15 5.57 -29.36
CA ARG A 181 18.79 4.38 -28.83
C ARG A 181 18.40 4.18 -27.37
N GLY A 182 17.54 3.29 -27.16
CA GLY A 182 17.67 2.35 -26.15
C GLY A 182 17.35 2.70 -24.72
N ASP A 183 16.28 3.42 -24.44
CA ASP A 183 15.77 3.45 -23.07
C ASP A 183 14.93 2.21 -22.79
N SER A 184 15.01 1.71 -21.59
CA SER A 184 14.24 0.55 -21.14
C SER A 184 13.52 0.84 -19.82
N LYS A 185 12.40 0.17 -19.59
CA LYS A 185 11.61 0.26 -18.37
C LYS A 185 11.37 -1.13 -17.79
N ALA A 186 11.50 -1.24 -16.49
CA ALA A 186 11.04 -2.39 -15.73
C ALA A 186 10.16 -1.93 -14.55
N LEU A 187 9.15 -2.72 -14.25
CA LEU A 187 8.42 -2.63 -12.98
C LEU A 187 9.11 -3.54 -11.97
N VAL A 188 9.49 -2.97 -10.85
CA VAL A 188 10.14 -3.68 -9.74
C VAL A 188 9.18 -3.72 -8.57
N SER A 189 8.98 -4.90 -8.00
CA SER A 189 8.23 -5.10 -6.77
C SER A 189 9.07 -5.91 -5.79
N ILE A 190 9.30 -5.39 -4.60
CA ILE A 190 10.09 -6.05 -3.56
C ILE A 190 9.21 -6.20 -2.33
N THR A 191 9.09 -7.42 -1.85
CA THR A 191 8.33 -7.76 -0.65
C THR A 191 9.27 -8.24 0.44
N VAL A 192 9.20 -7.62 1.62
CA VAL A 192 9.90 -8.03 2.84
C VAL A 192 8.88 -8.60 3.80
N ARG A 193 9.06 -9.85 4.22
CA ARG A 193 8.23 -10.49 5.23
C ARG A 193 8.82 -10.29 6.61
N GLU A 194 7.96 -10.08 7.61
CA GLU A 194 8.38 -9.77 8.98
C GLU A 194 9.41 -8.62 9.02
N PRO A 195 9.07 -7.47 8.38
CA PRO A 195 10.02 -6.38 8.25
C PRO A 195 10.39 -5.79 9.62
N PRO A 196 11.61 -5.23 9.77
CA PRO A 196 11.94 -4.40 10.91
C PRO A 196 11.14 -3.09 10.91
N ASP A 197 11.22 -2.32 12.01
CA ASP A 197 10.52 -1.05 12.16
C ASP A 197 10.95 0.04 11.15
N SER A 198 12.06 -0.18 10.46
CA SER A 198 12.57 0.73 9.42
C SER A 198 13.29 -0.06 8.35
N LEU A 199 13.14 0.33 7.09
CA LEU A 199 13.80 -0.25 5.93
C LEU A 199 14.51 0.83 5.12
N THR A 200 15.60 0.45 4.47
CA THR A 200 16.32 1.29 3.52
C THR A 200 16.27 0.67 2.13
N LEU A 201 15.60 1.33 1.21
CA LEU A 201 15.69 1.04 -0.23
C LEU A 201 16.89 1.80 -0.81
N GLY A 202 17.81 1.08 -1.43
CA GLY A 202 18.96 1.65 -2.13
C GLY A 202 18.93 1.29 -3.61
N VAL A 203 19.28 2.25 -4.47
CA VAL A 203 19.50 2.02 -5.89
C VAL A 203 20.87 2.61 -6.25
N TYR A 204 21.83 1.75 -6.58
CA TYR A 204 23.18 2.12 -6.93
C TYR A 204 23.40 1.92 -8.43
N SER A 205 24.04 2.91 -9.07
CA SER A 205 24.51 2.81 -10.45
C SER A 205 26.00 2.50 -10.47
N ASN A 206 26.43 1.44 -11.14
CA ASN A 206 27.84 1.16 -11.37
C ASN A 206 28.38 1.81 -12.63
N ASN A 207 27.57 2.63 -13.30
CA ASN A 207 27.96 3.33 -14.51
C ASN A 207 29.30 4.07 -14.33
N SER A 208 30.26 3.82 -15.19
CA SER A 208 31.63 4.33 -15.09
C SER A 208 32.02 5.32 -16.19
N HIS A 209 31.22 5.44 -17.24
CA HIS A 209 31.63 6.12 -18.48
C HIS A 209 30.72 7.28 -18.91
N GLY A 210 29.59 7.53 -18.25
CA GLY A 210 28.65 8.57 -18.61
C GLY A 210 29.30 9.97 -18.57
N LYS A 211 29.84 10.42 -19.70
CA LYS A 211 30.21 11.80 -19.88
C LYS A 211 28.99 12.57 -20.32
N ASN A 212 28.53 13.50 -19.48
CA ASN A 212 27.44 14.44 -19.80
C ASN A 212 26.04 13.83 -19.86
N GLY A 213 25.75 12.79 -19.09
CA GLY A 213 24.39 12.27 -18.95
C GLY A 213 23.90 11.48 -20.15
N ASP A 214 24.79 10.79 -20.83
CA ASP A 214 24.45 9.88 -21.93
C ASP A 214 24.18 8.44 -21.48
N GLU A 215 24.43 8.13 -20.22
CA GLU A 215 24.13 6.83 -19.60
C GLU A 215 23.63 7.07 -18.18
N TRP A 216 22.46 6.53 -17.87
CA TRP A 216 21.83 6.82 -16.59
C TRP A 216 20.81 5.76 -16.18
N TRP A 217 20.58 5.71 -14.89
CA TRP A 217 19.45 5.01 -14.31
C TRP A 217 18.49 6.02 -13.67
N ALA A 218 17.23 5.68 -13.64
CA ALA A 218 16.24 6.49 -12.93
C ALA A 218 15.17 5.63 -12.27
N VAL A 219 14.57 6.21 -11.24
CA VAL A 219 13.45 5.59 -10.48
C VAL A 219 12.27 6.56 -10.48
N ASP A 220 11.06 6.02 -10.65
CA ASP A 220 9.82 6.78 -10.58
C ASP A 220 8.66 5.92 -10.06
N ASP A 221 7.51 6.57 -9.82
CA ASP A 221 6.28 5.89 -9.38
C ASP A 221 6.46 5.02 -8.13
N VAL A 222 7.22 5.50 -7.14
CA VAL A 222 7.50 4.71 -5.94
C VAL A 222 6.27 4.62 -5.06
N VAL A 223 5.86 3.40 -4.75
CA VAL A 223 4.77 3.11 -3.82
C VAL A 223 5.30 2.23 -2.70
N LEU A 224 5.13 2.70 -1.47
CA LEU A 224 5.48 1.98 -0.25
C LEU A 224 4.21 1.53 0.46
N GLN A 225 4.13 0.27 0.81
CA GLN A 225 2.96 -0.32 1.47
C GLN A 225 3.39 -1.26 2.59
N ALA A 226 2.53 -1.44 3.59
CA ALA A 226 2.71 -2.44 4.65
C ALA A 226 1.38 -3.05 5.09
N ARG A 227 1.43 -4.23 5.72
CA ARG A 227 0.26 -4.89 6.35
C ARG A 227 0.64 -5.71 7.56
#